data_34f39ad2aedd4275266adeab12dad2e4
#
_entry.id   34f39ad2aedd4275266adeab12dad2e4
#
_cell.length_a   1.000
_cell.length_b   1.000
_cell.length_c   1.000
_cell.angle_alpha   90.00
_cell.angle_beta   90.00
_cell.angle_gamma   90.00
#
_symmetry.space_group_name_H-M   'P 1'
#
loop_
_entity.id
_entity.type
_entity.pdbx_description
1 polymer ?
#
loop_
_entity_poly.entity_id
_entity_poly.type
_entity_poly.pdbx_seq_one_letter_code
_entity_poly.pdbx_strand_id
1 'polypeptide(L)'
;MPKNKNVSEIAVSCMESINVGFILHPESISLYDISNGSEKLISSISIPKSDVDEPDSKKVFKLSLNQKNIERVRLKINSNKKLPKGHVAEGQPAWVFVDEIFLL
;
A
#
# COMPACT_ATOMS: atom_id res chain seq x y z
N MET A 1 17.02 -3.86 2.24
CA MET A 1 17.35 -2.45 2.07
C MET A 1 18.86 -2.24 2.23
N PRO A 2 19.49 -1.51 1.33
CA PRO A 2 20.95 -1.33 1.40
C PRO A 2 21.37 -0.54 2.64
N LYS A 3 22.40 -1.02 3.34
CA LYS A 3 22.88 -0.41 4.59
C LYS A 3 23.49 0.98 4.39
N ASN A 4 24.03 1.25 3.21
CA ASN A 4 24.85 2.46 2.97
C ASN A 4 24.09 3.57 2.27
N LYS A 5 22.79 3.45 2.11
CA LYS A 5 21.96 4.48 1.48
C LYS A 5 21.03 5.11 2.49
N ASN A 6 20.99 6.43 2.50
CA ASN A 6 20.01 7.18 3.28
C ASN A 6 18.68 7.17 2.54
N VAL A 7 17.84 6.21 2.87
CA VAL A 7 16.48 6.15 2.34
C VAL A 7 15.57 6.86 3.32
N SER A 8 14.89 7.91 2.89
CA SER A 8 13.99 8.69 3.73
C SER A 8 12.52 8.31 3.57
N GLU A 9 12.16 7.74 2.43
CA GLU A 9 10.79 7.37 2.12
C GLU A 9 10.72 6.09 1.30
N ILE A 10 9.60 5.38 1.43
CA ILE A 10 9.24 4.29 0.52
C ILE A 10 7.97 4.71 -0.21
N ALA A 11 7.99 4.65 -1.52
CA ALA A 11 6.84 4.95 -2.36
C ALA A 11 6.29 3.66 -2.96
N VAL A 12 4.98 3.49 -2.87
CA VAL A 12 4.27 2.32 -3.39
C VAL A 12 3.31 2.79 -4.46
N SER A 13 3.54 2.35 -5.71
CA SER A 13 2.68 2.69 -6.84
C SER A 13 1.63 1.60 -7.01
N CYS A 14 0.36 1.98 -6.96
CA CYS A 14 -0.78 1.07 -7.08
C CYS A 14 -1.70 1.48 -8.21
N MET A 15 -2.31 0.49 -8.85
CA MET A 15 -3.33 0.70 -9.88
C MET A 15 -4.71 0.35 -9.33
N GLU A 16 -5.71 1.09 -9.79
CA GLU A 16 -7.11 0.80 -9.48
C GLU A 16 -7.91 0.66 -10.77
N SER A 17 -8.66 -0.42 -10.88
CA SER A 17 -9.60 -0.68 -11.98
C SER A 17 -10.79 -1.43 -11.41
N ILE A 18 -11.80 -0.69 -10.97
CA ILE A 18 -12.89 -1.24 -10.14
C ILE A 18 -13.80 -2.13 -10.96
N ASN A 19 -14.32 -1.63 -12.08
CA ASN A 19 -15.38 -2.32 -12.82
C ASN A 19 -14.86 -3.35 -13.83
N VAL A 20 -13.62 -3.25 -14.27
CA VAL A 20 -13.02 -4.17 -15.24
C VAL A 20 -12.15 -5.21 -14.54
N GLY A 21 -11.26 -4.76 -13.66
CA GLY A 21 -10.29 -5.63 -13.01
C GLY A 21 -10.65 -6.07 -11.59
N PHE A 22 -11.71 -5.52 -11.00
CA PHE A 22 -12.07 -5.73 -9.60
C PHE A 22 -10.93 -5.37 -8.66
N ILE A 23 -10.17 -4.34 -9.04
CA ILE A 23 -8.96 -3.89 -8.34
C ILE A 23 -9.26 -2.57 -7.64
N LEU A 24 -9.04 -2.53 -6.34
CA LEU A 24 -9.10 -1.32 -5.53
C LEU A 24 -7.70 -0.98 -5.03
N HIS A 25 -7.45 0.30 -4.80
CA HIS A 25 -6.29 0.70 -4.00
C HIS A 25 -6.37 0.03 -2.64
N PRO A 26 -5.23 -0.26 -1.99
CA PRO A 26 -5.26 -0.92 -0.68
C PRO A 26 -6.01 -0.09 0.36
N GLU A 27 -6.57 -0.75 1.35
CA GLU A 27 -7.24 -0.11 2.49
C GLU A 27 -6.23 0.65 3.36
N SER A 28 -5.07 0.04 3.55
CA SER A 28 -3.97 0.64 4.32
C SER A 28 -2.63 0.05 3.90
N ILE A 29 -1.58 0.82 4.17
CA ILE A 29 -0.20 0.37 3.98
C ILE A 29 0.55 0.68 5.25
N SER A 30 1.26 -0.30 5.80
CA SER A 30 2.04 -0.16 7.03
C SER A 30 3.48 -0.59 6.80
N LEU A 31 4.39 0.11 7.43
CA LEU A 31 5.83 -0.12 7.33
C LEU A 31 6.40 -0.47 8.70
N TYR A 32 7.11 -1.57 8.78
CA TYR A 32 7.71 -2.06 10.03
C TYR A 32 9.21 -2.20 9.89
N ASP A 33 9.93 -1.88 10.97
CA ASP A 33 11.34 -2.20 11.11
C ASP A 33 11.44 -3.61 11.70
N ILE A 34 12.10 -4.50 10.98
CA ILE A 34 12.34 -5.89 11.42
C ILE A 34 13.82 -6.19 11.59
N SER A 35 14.66 -5.18 11.69
CA SER A 35 16.12 -5.34 11.78
C SER A 35 16.56 -6.14 12.99
N ASN A 36 15.83 -6.05 14.09
CA ASN A 36 16.16 -6.71 15.37
C ASN A 36 15.39 -8.01 15.62
N GLY A 37 14.78 -8.59 14.58
CA GLY A 37 14.02 -9.82 14.73
C GLY A 37 12.59 -9.64 15.26
N SER A 38 12.20 -8.45 15.65
CA SER A 38 10.84 -8.12 16.08
C SER A 38 10.27 -7.02 15.19
N GLU A 39 8.95 -6.98 15.05
CA GLU A 39 8.28 -5.95 14.26
C GLU A 39 8.06 -4.68 15.07
N LYS A 40 8.55 -3.56 14.57
CA LYS A 40 8.30 -2.25 15.16
C LYS A 40 7.69 -1.34 14.10
N LEU A 41 6.49 -0.84 14.35
CA LEU A 41 5.80 0.05 13.41
C LEU A 41 6.57 1.36 13.24
N ILE A 42 6.91 1.67 11.99
CA ILE A 42 7.56 2.93 11.62
C ILE A 42 6.51 3.96 11.17
N SER A 43 5.68 3.59 10.21
CA SER A 43 4.62 4.45 9.71
C SER A 43 3.49 3.64 9.12
N SER A 44 2.32 4.26 9.05
CA SER A 44 1.13 3.65 8.49
C SER A 44 0.26 4.72 7.86
N ILE A 45 -0.36 4.38 6.74
CA ILE A 45 -1.33 5.26 6.09
C ILE A 45 -2.63 4.49 5.85
N SER A 46 -3.74 5.21 5.97
CA SER A 46 -5.07 4.71 5.60
C SER A 46 -5.49 5.37 4.30
N ILE A 47 -6.07 4.60 3.41
CA ILE A 47 -6.46 5.07 2.09
C ILE A 47 -7.98 5.04 2.00
N PRO A 48 -8.63 6.18 1.67
CA PRO A 48 -10.07 6.21 1.51
C PRO A 48 -10.52 5.25 0.41
N LYS A 49 -11.60 4.53 0.66
CA LYS A 49 -12.17 3.60 -0.31
C LYS A 49 -12.82 4.37 -1.46
N SER A 50 -12.52 3.96 -2.69
CA SER A 50 -13.12 4.55 -3.88
C SER A 50 -14.55 4.07 -4.09
N ASP A 51 -15.38 4.94 -4.70
CA ASP A 51 -16.73 4.59 -5.11
C ASP A 51 -16.71 3.80 -6.42
N VAL A 52 -17.84 3.13 -6.71
CA VAL A 52 -17.97 2.31 -7.92
C VAL A 52 -17.79 3.12 -9.22
N ASP A 53 -18.08 4.41 -9.19
CA ASP A 53 -17.98 5.30 -10.35
C ASP A 53 -16.59 5.92 -10.54
N GLU A 54 -15.64 5.62 -9.66
CA GLU A 54 -14.29 6.15 -9.80
C GLU A 54 -13.62 5.61 -11.06
N PRO A 55 -12.99 6.47 -11.87
CA PRO A 55 -12.26 6.01 -13.05
C PRO A 55 -11.02 5.22 -12.67
N ASP A 56 -10.52 4.43 -13.61
CA ASP A 56 -9.25 3.75 -13.44
C ASP A 56 -8.16 4.76 -13.13
N SER A 57 -7.31 4.45 -12.18
CA SER A 57 -6.27 5.38 -11.73
C SER A 57 -5.01 4.67 -11.28
N LYS A 58 -3.92 5.43 -11.27
CA LYS A 58 -2.64 4.99 -10.72
C LYS A 58 -2.22 6.04 -9.70
N LYS A 59 -1.91 5.59 -8.49
CA LYS A 59 -1.50 6.48 -7.40
C LYS A 59 -0.23 5.97 -6.74
N VAL A 60 0.57 6.92 -6.26
CA VAL A 60 1.77 6.62 -5.51
C VAL A 60 1.54 7.03 -4.06
N PHE A 61 1.69 6.08 -3.15
CA PHE A 61 1.55 6.29 -1.71
C PHE A 61 2.94 6.30 -1.09
N LYS A 62 3.23 7.31 -0.28
CA LYS A 62 4.55 7.48 0.34
C LYS A 62 4.48 7.27 1.84
N LEU A 63 5.45 6.52 2.37
CA LEU A 63 5.60 6.28 3.80
C LEU A 63 6.99 6.77 4.23
N SER A 64 7.04 7.52 5.33
CA SER A 64 8.30 8.05 5.84
C SER A 64 9.08 7.02 6.63
N LEU A 65 10.39 7.03 6.43
CA LEU A 65 11.35 6.29 7.24
C LEU A 65 12.07 7.29 8.16
N ASN A 66 11.50 7.55 9.33
CA ASN A 66 12.05 8.56 10.25
C ASN A 66 13.15 8.03 11.17
N GLN A 67 13.67 6.86 10.89
CA GLN A 67 14.67 6.22 11.75
C GLN A 67 15.98 5.99 11.00
N LYS A 68 17.08 6.04 11.74
CA LYS A 68 18.42 5.73 11.24
C LYS A 68 18.77 4.28 11.53
N ASN A 69 19.69 3.71 10.76
CA ASN A 69 20.23 2.38 10.97
C ASN A 69 19.21 1.24 10.80
N ILE A 70 18.26 1.43 9.90
CA ILE A 70 17.30 0.39 9.55
C ILE A 70 17.93 -0.51 8.49
N GLU A 71 18.05 -1.80 8.77
CA GLU A 71 18.61 -2.78 7.84
C GLU A 71 17.55 -3.53 7.07
N ARG A 72 16.39 -3.80 7.69
CA ARG A 72 15.31 -4.55 7.09
C ARG A 72 13.97 -3.91 7.42
N VAL A 73 13.10 -3.88 6.43
CA VAL A 73 11.74 -3.39 6.60
C VAL A 73 10.75 -4.43 6.09
N ARG A 74 9.56 -4.42 6.68
CA ARG A 74 8.42 -5.18 6.18
C ARG A 74 7.32 -4.21 5.80
N LEU A 75 6.85 -4.34 4.58
CA LEU A 75 5.74 -3.56 4.06
C LEU A 75 4.50 -4.45 4.08
N LYS A 76 3.47 -4.04 4.82
CA LYS A 76 2.18 -4.72 4.82
C LYS A 76 1.18 -3.92 4.03
N ILE A 77 0.58 -4.54 3.03
CA ILE A 77 -0.42 -3.93 2.18
C ILE A 77 -1.73 -4.67 2.44
N ASN A 78 -2.70 -3.97 3.03
CA ASN A 78 -3.99 -4.54 3.37
C ASN A 78 -5.00 -4.21 2.28
N SER A 79 -5.53 -5.24 1.63
CA SER A 79 -6.54 -5.07 0.59
C SER A 79 -7.90 -4.72 1.18
N ASN A 80 -8.75 -4.06 0.38
CA ASN A 80 -10.15 -3.86 0.75
C ASN A 80 -10.87 -5.21 0.77
N LYS A 81 -11.61 -5.46 1.85
CA LYS A 81 -12.30 -6.73 2.06
C LYS A 81 -13.55 -6.85 1.24
N LYS A 82 -14.12 -5.73 0.78
CA LYS A 82 -15.40 -5.69 0.06
C LYS A 82 -15.34 -4.69 -1.07
N LEU A 83 -15.79 -5.12 -2.24
CA LEU A 83 -16.02 -4.22 -3.36
C LEU A 83 -17.16 -3.24 -3.03
N PRO A 84 -17.16 -2.01 -3.62
CA PRO A 84 -18.10 -0.98 -3.23
C PRO A 84 -19.53 -1.29 -3.62
N LYS A 85 -20.47 -0.62 -2.95
CA LYS A 85 -21.90 -0.70 -3.24
C LYS A 85 -22.17 -0.29 -4.69
N GLY A 86 -23.02 -1.04 -5.37
CA GLY A 86 -23.34 -0.83 -6.78
C GLY A 86 -22.45 -1.59 -7.76
N HIS A 87 -21.39 -2.23 -7.27
CA HIS A 87 -20.51 -3.07 -8.10
C HIS A 87 -21.19 -4.41 -8.40
N VAL A 88 -20.90 -4.98 -9.60
CA VAL A 88 -21.47 -6.29 -9.99
C VAL A 88 -21.06 -7.41 -9.03
N ALA A 89 -19.94 -7.27 -8.35
CA ALA A 89 -19.45 -8.23 -7.34
C ALA A 89 -19.46 -7.62 -5.93
N GLU A 90 -20.41 -6.76 -5.66
CA GLU A 90 -20.54 -6.07 -4.36
C GLU A 90 -20.40 -7.04 -3.19
N GLY A 91 -19.59 -6.66 -2.20
CA GLY A 91 -19.36 -7.46 -1.01
C GLY A 91 -18.30 -8.54 -1.14
N GLN A 92 -17.81 -8.82 -2.36
CA GLN A 92 -16.71 -9.74 -2.57
C GLN A 92 -15.37 -9.03 -2.31
N PRO A 93 -14.31 -9.78 -1.95
CA PRO A 93 -12.98 -9.18 -1.75
C PRO A 93 -12.45 -8.54 -3.03
N ALA A 94 -11.80 -7.38 -2.88
CA ALA A 94 -11.13 -6.71 -3.98
C ALA A 94 -9.70 -7.24 -4.13
N TRP A 95 -9.16 -7.17 -5.35
CA TRP A 95 -7.75 -7.41 -5.61
C TRP A 95 -6.96 -6.14 -5.37
N VAL A 96 -5.69 -6.29 -5.01
CA VAL A 96 -4.73 -5.19 -4.93
C VAL A 96 -3.67 -5.41 -6.00
N PHE A 97 -3.37 -4.36 -6.75
CA PHE A 97 -2.31 -4.39 -7.74
C PHE A 97 -1.24 -3.36 -7.39
N VAL A 98 -0.07 -3.85 -7.00
CA VAL A 98 1.10 -3.02 -6.75
C VAL A 98 1.97 -3.07 -8.00
N ASP A 99 2.13 -1.92 -8.64
CA ASP A 99 2.87 -1.78 -9.88
C ASP A 99 4.38 -1.72 -9.62
N GLU A 100 4.77 -0.90 -8.65
CA GLU A 100 6.18 -0.68 -8.37
C GLU A 100 6.40 -0.15 -6.93
N ILE A 101 7.57 -0.47 -6.36
CA ILE A 101 7.99 0.05 -5.06
C ILE A 101 9.32 0.77 -5.25
N PHE A 102 9.39 2.01 -4.78
CA PHE A 102 10.57 2.86 -4.89
C PHE A 102 11.17 3.16 -3.52
N LEU A 103 12.49 3.21 -3.47
CA LEU A 103 13.23 3.73 -2.30
C LEU A 103 13.71 5.14 -2.64
N LEU A 104 13.30 6.10 -1.84
CA LEU A 104 13.59 7.52 -2.09
C LEU A 104 14.52 8.13 -1.05
#